data_d0abc197ea346481fd66f9ec6cc32596
#
_entry.id   d0abc197ea346481fd66f9ec6cc32596
#
_cell.length_a   1.000
_cell.length_b   1.000
_cell.length_c   1.000
_cell.angle_alpha   90.00
_cell.angle_beta   90.00
_cell.angle_gamma   90.00
#
_symmetry.space_group_name_H-M   'P 1'
#
loop_
_entity.id
_entity.type
_entity.pdbx_description
1 polymer ?
#
loop_
_entity_poly.entity_id
_entity_poly.type
_entity_poly.pdbx_seq_one_letter_code
_entity_poly.pdbx_strand_id
1 'polypeptide(L)'
;SDVCSSDLKKRSDPQKLSSVTTAMKLLKTFSEGEAELGVTTLARRLGVAKSTVYRLATTLVAEGMLEQNRENEKYRLGIALFGLGALVRQRMNVSNEARPHIFALREATNETVRLAVLDGAEILFVYDLESTQAIRMRANLGDRKPAFCSSEGRAMLAFQDEAAIDAILGGNLARRTPKTET
;
A
#
# COMPACT_ATOMS: atom_id res chain seq x y z
N SER A 1 55.62 -15.63 4.88
CA SER A 1 54.56 -16.42 5.51
C SER A 1 53.42 -15.51 5.90
N ASP A 2 52.49 -15.64 5.04
CA ASP A 2 51.11 -15.26 4.98
C ASP A 2 50.35 -15.63 6.24
N VAL A 3 49.44 -14.78 6.64
CA VAL A 3 48.05 -15.07 6.98
C VAL A 3 47.41 -13.74 7.39
N CYS A 4 46.68 -13.12 6.52
CA CYS A 4 45.66 -12.21 6.90
C CYS A 4 44.41 -12.53 6.09
N SER A 5 43.72 -13.58 6.49
CA SER A 5 42.41 -13.94 5.98
C SER A 5 41.36 -12.99 6.50
N SER A 6 40.83 -12.23 5.63
CA SER A 6 39.43 -11.93 5.35
C SER A 6 38.40 -12.49 6.33
N ASP A 7 38.14 -11.79 7.42
CA ASP A 7 36.87 -11.85 8.12
C ASP A 7 36.07 -10.56 7.85
N LEU A 8 35.59 -10.43 6.62
CA LEU A 8 34.47 -9.58 6.31
C LEU A 8 33.23 -10.20 6.96
N LYS A 9 33.01 -9.88 8.26
CA LYS A 9 31.73 -10.11 8.92
C LYS A 9 30.60 -9.66 7.98
N LYS A 10 29.88 -10.64 7.42
CA LYS A 10 28.54 -10.43 6.87
C LYS A 10 27.77 -9.60 7.91
N ARG A 11 27.49 -8.35 7.60
CA ARG A 11 26.51 -7.56 8.35
C ARG A 11 25.22 -8.37 8.27
N SER A 12 24.86 -9.00 9.36
CA SER A 12 23.55 -9.65 9.49
C SER A 12 22.50 -8.58 9.24
N ASP A 13 21.67 -8.83 8.22
CA ASP A 13 20.45 -8.06 7.96
C ASP A 13 19.70 -7.93 9.30
N PRO A 14 19.26 -6.73 9.71
CA PRO A 14 18.61 -6.54 11.00
C PRO A 14 17.46 -7.53 11.12
N GLN A 15 17.52 -8.41 12.11
CA GLN A 15 16.62 -9.54 12.29
C GLN A 15 15.18 -9.01 12.40
N LYS A 16 14.43 -9.07 11.32
CA LYS A 16 13.03 -8.64 11.28
C LYS A 16 12.22 -9.51 12.24
N LEU A 17 11.55 -8.89 13.21
CA LEU A 17 10.66 -9.59 14.12
C LEU A 17 9.48 -10.18 13.33
N SER A 18 9.43 -11.50 13.22
CA SER A 18 8.44 -12.22 12.41
C SER A 18 7.00 -11.94 12.86
N SER A 19 6.77 -11.74 14.16
CA SER A 19 5.46 -11.39 14.72
C SER A 19 4.99 -10.01 14.28
N VAL A 20 5.86 -8.99 14.32
CA VAL A 20 5.54 -7.63 13.84
C VAL A 20 5.28 -7.65 12.34
N THR A 21 6.13 -8.34 11.57
CA THR A 21 5.93 -8.48 10.13
C THR A 21 4.58 -9.13 9.81
N THR A 22 4.20 -10.17 10.55
CA THR A 22 2.93 -10.88 10.35
C THR A 22 1.75 -10.00 10.75
N ALA A 23 1.85 -9.22 11.84
CA ALA A 23 0.84 -8.26 12.24
C ALA A 23 0.62 -7.18 11.17
N MET A 24 1.69 -6.62 10.60
CA MET A 24 1.58 -5.64 9.50
C MET A 24 0.96 -6.26 8.25
N LYS A 25 1.33 -7.51 7.89
CA LYS A 25 0.69 -8.24 6.79
C LYS A 25 -0.80 -8.47 7.05
N LEU A 26 -1.18 -8.75 8.31
CA LEU A 26 -2.57 -8.94 8.70
C LEU A 26 -3.38 -7.66 8.44
N LEU A 27 -2.91 -6.49 8.88
CA LEU A 27 -3.56 -5.20 8.60
C LEU A 27 -3.70 -4.94 7.10
N LYS A 28 -2.70 -5.31 6.29
CA LYS A 28 -2.71 -5.15 4.82
C LYS A 28 -3.59 -6.16 4.09
N THR A 29 -4.21 -7.11 4.78
CA THR A 29 -5.07 -8.14 4.16
C THR A 29 -6.48 -7.62 3.88
N PHE A 30 -6.90 -6.56 4.56
CA PHE A 30 -8.20 -5.94 4.36
C PHE A 30 -8.23 -5.11 3.08
N SER A 31 -9.38 -5.08 2.41
CA SER A 31 -9.62 -4.31 1.19
C SER A 31 -11.06 -3.79 1.17
N GLU A 32 -11.36 -2.88 0.27
CA GLU A 32 -12.69 -2.27 0.16
C GLU A 32 -13.81 -3.30 -0.07
N GLY A 33 -13.57 -4.30 -0.90
CA GLY A 33 -14.56 -5.37 -1.16
C GLY A 33 -14.70 -6.37 -0.02
N GLU A 34 -13.81 -6.36 0.98
CA GLU A 34 -13.78 -7.29 2.10
C GLU A 34 -13.38 -6.54 3.38
N ALA A 35 -14.27 -5.65 3.81
CA ALA A 35 -14.06 -4.82 4.99
C ALA A 35 -14.00 -5.63 6.30
N GLU A 36 -14.64 -6.81 6.36
CA GLU A 36 -14.66 -7.68 7.54
C GLU A 36 -14.15 -9.09 7.20
N LEU A 37 -13.16 -9.58 7.93
CA LEU A 37 -12.52 -10.88 7.73
C LEU A 37 -12.50 -11.71 9.02
N GLY A 38 -12.88 -13.00 8.91
CA GLY A 38 -12.78 -13.96 10.02
C GLY A 38 -11.38 -14.57 10.14
N VAL A 39 -11.06 -15.09 11.33
CA VAL A 39 -9.78 -15.74 11.66
C VAL A 39 -9.36 -16.80 10.61
N THR A 40 -10.30 -17.60 10.14
CA THR A 40 -10.00 -18.67 9.17
C THR A 40 -9.52 -18.11 7.84
N THR A 41 -10.16 -17.04 7.34
CA THR A 41 -9.76 -16.38 6.08
C THR A 41 -8.39 -15.71 6.24
N LEU A 42 -8.19 -15.00 7.34
CA LEU A 42 -6.91 -14.35 7.65
C LEU A 42 -5.78 -15.39 7.75
N ALA A 43 -5.99 -16.51 8.46
CA ALA A 43 -5.00 -17.58 8.61
C ALA A 43 -4.59 -18.18 7.26
N ARG A 44 -5.57 -18.45 6.40
CA ARG A 44 -5.32 -18.97 5.04
C ARG A 44 -4.53 -17.99 4.19
N ARG A 45 -4.87 -16.69 4.21
CA ARG A 45 -4.18 -15.66 3.40
C ARG A 45 -2.75 -15.40 3.86
N LEU A 46 -2.54 -15.47 5.18
CA LEU A 46 -1.23 -15.23 5.78
C LEU A 46 -0.33 -16.47 5.81
N GLY A 47 -0.89 -17.67 5.56
CA GLY A 47 -0.15 -18.92 5.64
C GLY A 47 0.29 -19.27 7.06
N VAL A 48 -0.48 -18.87 8.10
CA VAL A 48 -0.14 -19.13 9.52
C VAL A 48 -1.29 -19.84 10.25
N ALA A 49 -1.01 -20.41 11.42
CA ALA A 49 -2.03 -21.06 12.23
C ALA A 49 -3.11 -20.07 12.72
N LYS A 50 -4.36 -20.54 12.87
CA LYS A 50 -5.47 -19.75 13.41
C LYS A 50 -5.17 -19.18 14.80
N SER A 51 -4.48 -19.95 15.65
CA SER A 51 -4.06 -19.49 16.97
C SER A 51 -3.10 -18.29 16.91
N THR A 52 -2.21 -18.26 15.92
CA THR A 52 -1.31 -17.14 15.69
C THR A 52 -2.11 -15.89 15.26
N VAL A 53 -3.05 -16.05 14.31
CA VAL A 53 -3.92 -14.94 13.90
C VAL A 53 -4.73 -14.41 15.06
N TYR A 54 -5.32 -15.29 15.85
CA TYR A 54 -6.12 -14.90 17.03
C TYR A 54 -5.31 -14.04 18.00
N ARG A 55 -4.10 -14.48 18.36
CA ARG A 55 -3.21 -13.73 19.26
C ARG A 55 -2.82 -12.37 18.71
N LEU A 56 -2.47 -12.30 17.41
CA LEU A 56 -2.13 -11.04 16.75
C LEU A 56 -3.36 -10.10 16.68
N ALA A 57 -4.52 -10.64 16.30
CA ALA A 57 -5.74 -9.86 16.21
C ALA A 57 -6.18 -9.31 17.57
N THR A 58 -6.10 -10.12 18.63
CA THR A 58 -6.40 -9.67 20.02
C THR A 58 -5.49 -8.52 20.43
N THR A 59 -4.20 -8.62 20.14
CA THR A 59 -3.25 -7.53 20.43
C THR A 59 -3.59 -6.28 19.60
N LEU A 60 -3.86 -6.43 18.31
CA LEU A 60 -4.22 -5.31 17.44
C LEU A 60 -5.56 -4.65 17.83
N VAL A 61 -6.51 -5.43 18.37
CA VAL A 61 -7.76 -4.88 18.93
C VAL A 61 -7.47 -4.06 20.20
N ALA A 62 -6.63 -4.58 21.10
CA ALA A 62 -6.23 -3.86 22.31
C ALA A 62 -5.55 -2.51 22.00
N GLU A 63 -4.79 -2.44 20.89
CA GLU A 63 -4.13 -1.23 20.41
C GLU A 63 -5.03 -0.37 19.49
N GLY A 64 -6.31 -0.74 19.29
CA GLY A 64 -7.26 -0.01 18.44
C GLY A 64 -6.96 -0.06 16.93
N MET A 65 -5.99 -0.89 16.49
CA MET A 65 -5.64 -1.08 15.08
C MET A 65 -6.64 -1.98 14.36
N LEU A 66 -7.32 -2.86 15.10
CA LEU A 66 -8.47 -3.65 14.65
C LEU A 66 -9.66 -3.42 15.58
N GLU A 67 -10.83 -3.72 15.05
CA GLU A 67 -12.07 -3.87 15.81
C GLU A 67 -12.65 -5.25 15.54
N GLN A 68 -13.27 -5.86 16.54
CA GLN A 68 -14.00 -7.11 16.35
C GLN A 68 -15.50 -6.82 16.39
N ASN A 69 -16.20 -7.24 15.35
CA ASN A 69 -17.66 -7.22 15.33
C ASN A 69 -18.19 -8.32 16.26
N ARG A 70 -18.97 -7.92 17.26
CA ARG A 70 -19.49 -8.83 18.29
C ARG A 70 -20.56 -9.79 17.80
N GLU A 71 -21.23 -9.48 16.68
CA GLU A 71 -22.31 -10.32 16.14
C GLU A 71 -21.79 -11.49 15.32
N ASN A 72 -20.69 -11.27 14.56
CA ASN A 72 -20.18 -12.26 13.61
C ASN A 72 -18.71 -12.66 13.87
N GLU A 73 -18.12 -12.14 14.95
CA GLU A 73 -16.72 -12.37 15.38
C GLU A 73 -15.65 -12.03 14.34
N LYS A 74 -16.01 -11.35 13.24
CA LYS A 74 -15.07 -10.91 12.24
C LYS A 74 -14.33 -9.65 12.69
N TYR A 75 -13.14 -9.47 12.13
CA TYR A 75 -12.30 -8.31 12.37
C TYR A 75 -12.42 -7.33 11.22
N ARG A 76 -12.30 -6.04 11.54
CA ARG A 76 -12.17 -4.92 10.59
C ARG A 76 -11.08 -3.98 11.05
N LEU A 77 -10.62 -3.08 10.17
CA LEU A 77 -9.63 -2.07 10.52
C LEU A 77 -10.19 -1.12 11.59
N GLY A 78 -9.39 -0.86 12.60
CA GLY A 78 -9.75 0.02 13.72
C GLY A 78 -9.50 1.50 13.41
N ILE A 79 -10.25 2.36 14.12
CA ILE A 79 -10.22 3.82 13.91
C ILE A 79 -8.86 4.45 14.19
N ALA A 80 -7.99 3.83 15.00
CA ALA A 80 -6.65 4.32 15.29
C ALA A 80 -5.79 4.47 14.02
N LEU A 81 -6.01 3.61 13.00
CA LEU A 81 -5.32 3.71 11.72
C LEU A 81 -5.66 4.99 10.96
N PHE A 82 -6.90 5.48 11.09
CA PHE A 82 -7.29 6.78 10.52
C PHE A 82 -6.48 7.93 11.13
N GLY A 83 -6.28 7.92 12.45
CA GLY A 83 -5.45 8.92 13.14
C GLY A 83 -4.02 8.93 12.62
N LEU A 84 -3.39 7.75 12.48
CA LEU A 84 -2.05 7.61 11.93
C LEU A 84 -1.99 8.09 10.47
N GLY A 85 -2.96 7.70 9.65
CA GLY A 85 -3.06 8.15 8.25
C GLY A 85 -3.25 9.67 8.13
N ALA A 86 -4.01 10.29 9.03
CA ALA A 86 -4.18 11.75 9.07
C ALA A 86 -2.86 12.49 9.33
N LEU A 87 -2.03 11.97 10.24
CA LEU A 87 -0.69 12.52 10.49
C LEU A 87 0.23 12.41 9.27
N VAL A 88 0.19 11.27 8.57
CA VAL A 88 0.92 11.10 7.31
C VAL A 88 0.46 12.13 6.29
N ARG A 89 -0.86 12.28 6.11
CA ARG A 89 -1.44 13.23 5.15
C ARG A 89 -1.08 14.68 5.45
N GLN A 90 -1.01 15.09 6.71
CA GLN A 90 -0.58 16.44 7.11
C GLN A 90 0.84 16.76 6.65
N ARG A 91 1.72 15.76 6.60
CA ARG A 91 3.12 15.90 6.14
C ARG A 91 3.26 15.91 4.62
N MET A 92 2.22 15.53 3.90
CA MET A 92 2.22 15.46 2.43
C MET A 92 1.84 16.82 1.84
N ASN A 93 2.81 17.74 1.73
CA ASN A 93 2.59 19.06 1.11
C ASN A 93 2.02 18.96 -0.30
N VAL A 94 2.37 17.91 -1.06
CA VAL A 94 1.91 17.69 -2.43
C VAL A 94 0.38 17.72 -2.56
N SER A 95 -0.35 17.20 -1.57
CA SER A 95 -1.81 17.21 -1.61
C SER A 95 -2.39 18.62 -1.47
N ASN A 96 -1.76 19.48 -0.68
CA ASN A 96 -2.20 20.86 -0.49
C ASN A 96 -1.87 21.72 -1.73
N GLU A 97 -0.66 21.58 -2.24
CA GLU A 97 -0.21 22.31 -3.44
C GLU A 97 -0.99 21.88 -4.69
N ALA A 98 -1.30 20.60 -4.83
CA ALA A 98 -2.01 20.08 -5.99
C ALA A 98 -3.52 20.43 -6.01
N ARG A 99 -4.15 20.67 -4.85
CA ARG A 99 -5.62 20.89 -4.76
C ARG A 99 -6.16 21.91 -5.77
N PRO A 100 -5.65 23.15 -5.84
CA PRO A 100 -6.20 24.13 -6.79
C PRO A 100 -6.11 23.65 -8.25
N HIS A 101 -5.04 22.95 -8.62
CA HIS A 101 -4.85 22.41 -9.96
C HIS A 101 -5.79 21.25 -10.26
N ILE A 102 -6.02 20.36 -9.27
CA ILE A 102 -6.97 19.24 -9.38
C ILE A 102 -8.39 19.77 -9.58
N PHE A 103 -8.80 20.80 -8.82
CA PHE A 103 -10.11 21.42 -8.97
C PHE A 103 -10.26 22.08 -10.33
N ALA A 104 -9.28 22.88 -10.76
CA ALA A 104 -9.31 23.53 -12.06
C ALA A 104 -9.40 22.53 -13.23
N LEU A 105 -8.63 21.43 -13.14
CA LEU A 105 -8.66 20.37 -14.15
C LEU A 105 -10.03 19.67 -14.19
N ARG A 106 -10.59 19.33 -13.03
CA ARG A 106 -11.92 18.72 -12.95
C ARG A 106 -13.00 19.64 -13.49
N GLU A 107 -12.98 20.94 -13.19
CA GLU A 107 -13.92 21.92 -13.73
C GLU A 107 -13.80 22.05 -15.27
N ALA A 108 -12.58 22.03 -15.79
CA ALA A 108 -12.34 22.15 -17.23
C ALA A 108 -12.76 20.90 -18.02
N THR A 109 -12.61 19.71 -17.43
CA THR A 109 -12.83 18.44 -18.15
C THR A 109 -14.12 17.73 -17.75
N ASN A 110 -14.64 18.00 -16.56
CA ASN A 110 -15.70 17.26 -15.88
C ASN A 110 -15.39 15.75 -15.78
N GLU A 111 -14.11 15.38 -15.70
CA GLU A 111 -13.66 14.02 -15.49
C GLU A 111 -13.15 13.79 -14.07
N THR A 112 -13.06 12.53 -13.65
CA THR A 112 -12.43 12.15 -12.37
C THR A 112 -10.95 12.46 -12.43
N VAL A 113 -10.45 13.30 -11.51
CA VAL A 113 -9.04 13.66 -11.38
C VAL A 113 -8.45 13.02 -10.16
N ARG A 114 -7.31 12.36 -10.31
CA ARG A 114 -6.63 11.63 -9.24
C ARG A 114 -5.21 12.14 -9.03
N LEU A 115 -4.80 12.23 -7.78
CA LEU A 115 -3.42 12.49 -7.42
C LEU A 115 -2.79 11.21 -6.88
N ALA A 116 -1.65 10.84 -7.42
CA ALA A 116 -0.88 9.70 -6.94
C ALA A 116 0.54 10.13 -6.55
N VAL A 117 1.18 9.32 -5.72
CA VAL A 117 2.60 9.42 -5.38
C VAL A 117 3.29 8.10 -5.66
N LEU A 118 4.57 8.15 -5.99
CA LEU A 118 5.40 6.95 -6.13
C LEU A 118 5.80 6.43 -4.75
N ASP A 119 5.56 5.15 -4.49
CA ASP A 119 5.91 4.46 -3.24
C ASP A 119 6.56 3.11 -3.57
N GLY A 120 7.86 3.08 -3.63
CA GLY A 120 8.64 1.94 -4.13
C GLY A 120 8.32 1.65 -5.60
N ALA A 121 7.95 0.41 -5.92
CA ALA A 121 7.59 -0.02 -7.27
C ALA A 121 6.11 0.21 -7.64
N GLU A 122 5.35 0.85 -6.76
CA GLU A 122 3.93 1.11 -6.94
C GLU A 122 3.62 2.61 -6.87
N ILE A 123 2.50 3.00 -7.44
CA ILE A 123 1.86 4.29 -7.16
C ILE A 123 0.77 4.10 -6.12
N LEU A 124 0.59 5.10 -5.26
CA LEU A 124 -0.47 5.19 -4.27
C LEU A 124 -1.34 6.40 -4.57
N PHE A 125 -2.65 6.21 -4.73
CA PHE A 125 -3.58 7.32 -4.89
C PHE A 125 -3.87 7.98 -3.54
N VAL A 126 -3.54 9.26 -3.43
CA VAL A 126 -3.60 10.04 -2.17
C VAL A 126 -4.68 11.11 -2.18
N TYR A 127 -5.27 11.38 -3.34
CA TYR A 127 -6.40 12.29 -3.50
C TYR A 127 -7.23 11.92 -4.72
N ASP A 128 -8.55 12.00 -4.58
CA ASP A 128 -9.51 11.74 -5.65
C ASP A 128 -10.55 12.87 -5.66
N LEU A 129 -10.87 13.36 -6.86
CA LEU A 129 -11.96 14.30 -7.11
C LEU A 129 -12.83 13.74 -8.24
N GLU A 130 -13.98 13.16 -7.87
CA GLU A 130 -14.85 12.48 -8.82
C GLU A 130 -15.51 13.43 -9.80
N SER A 131 -15.75 12.94 -11.02
CA SER A 131 -16.63 13.52 -12.02
C SER A 131 -18.07 13.61 -11.51
N THR A 132 -18.83 14.60 -11.99
CA THR A 132 -20.27 14.69 -11.76
C THR A 132 -21.10 13.91 -12.78
N GLN A 133 -20.47 13.30 -13.77
CA GLN A 133 -21.17 12.50 -14.77
C GLN A 133 -21.78 11.22 -14.18
N ALA A 134 -22.87 10.75 -14.78
CA ALA A 134 -23.53 9.51 -14.36
C ALA A 134 -22.62 8.29 -14.59
N ILE A 135 -21.88 8.28 -15.69
CA ILE A 135 -20.87 7.26 -16.00
C ILE A 135 -19.51 7.87 -15.68
N ARG A 136 -18.86 7.35 -14.63
CA ARG A 136 -17.56 7.82 -14.19
C ARG A 136 -16.70 6.68 -13.63
N MET A 137 -15.41 6.87 -13.71
CA MET A 137 -14.50 5.95 -13.02
C MET A 137 -14.63 6.14 -11.50
N ARG A 138 -14.92 5.06 -10.79
CA ARG A 138 -14.87 5.07 -9.33
C ARG A 138 -13.41 5.08 -8.90
N ALA A 139 -13.08 6.00 -8.04
CA ALA A 139 -11.74 6.15 -7.50
C ALA A 139 -11.76 5.79 -6.02
N ASN A 140 -10.74 5.06 -5.57
CA ASN A 140 -10.61 4.71 -4.17
C ASN A 140 -9.30 5.29 -3.64
N LEU A 141 -9.42 6.14 -2.63
CA LEU A 141 -8.27 6.65 -1.89
C LEU A 141 -7.51 5.48 -1.26
N GLY A 142 -6.19 5.43 -1.46
CA GLY A 142 -5.36 4.34 -0.95
C GLY A 142 -5.14 3.19 -1.94
N ASP A 143 -5.81 3.19 -3.09
CA ASP A 143 -5.54 2.20 -4.14
C ASP A 143 -4.09 2.26 -4.59
N ARG A 144 -3.56 1.08 -4.93
CA ARG A 144 -2.19 0.91 -5.45
C ARG A 144 -2.20 0.30 -6.83
N LYS A 145 -1.28 0.73 -7.66
CA LYS A 145 -1.01 0.12 -8.97
C LYS A 145 0.49 0.00 -9.19
N PRO A 146 0.98 -1.02 -9.90
CA PRO A 146 2.37 -1.08 -10.29
C PRO A 146 2.76 0.13 -11.16
N ALA A 147 3.90 0.74 -10.85
CA ALA A 147 4.35 1.94 -11.57
C ALA A 147 4.69 1.62 -13.04
N PHE A 148 5.29 0.46 -13.30
CA PHE A 148 5.78 0.10 -14.63
C PHE A 148 4.67 -0.02 -15.70
N CYS A 149 3.44 -0.33 -15.33
CA CYS A 149 2.34 -0.57 -16.26
C CYS A 149 1.15 0.37 -16.13
N SER A 150 1.21 1.36 -15.25
CA SER A 150 0.20 2.42 -15.13
C SER A 150 0.66 3.70 -15.84
N SER A 151 -0.27 4.48 -16.39
CA SER A 151 0.03 5.76 -17.05
C SER A 151 0.70 6.75 -16.09
N GLU A 152 0.15 6.85 -14.88
CA GLU A 152 0.64 7.70 -13.82
C GLU A 152 2.05 7.27 -13.37
N GLY A 153 2.24 5.96 -13.20
CA GLY A 153 3.53 5.41 -12.79
C GLY A 153 4.61 5.64 -13.84
N ARG A 154 4.32 5.39 -15.11
CA ARG A 154 5.28 5.65 -16.20
C ARG A 154 5.65 7.13 -16.31
N ALA A 155 4.68 8.02 -16.13
CA ALA A 155 4.95 9.45 -16.10
C ALA A 155 5.89 9.83 -14.95
N MET A 156 5.71 9.25 -13.75
CA MET A 156 6.60 9.49 -12.61
C MET A 156 7.98 8.88 -12.80
N LEU A 157 8.05 7.67 -13.36
CA LEU A 157 9.33 6.99 -13.62
C LEU A 157 10.20 7.77 -14.63
N ALA A 158 9.59 8.43 -15.60
CA ALA A 158 10.33 9.24 -16.59
C ALA A 158 11.15 10.39 -15.96
N PHE A 159 10.87 10.76 -14.71
CA PHE A 159 11.57 11.81 -13.96
C PHE A 159 12.41 11.26 -12.80
N GLN A 160 12.55 9.93 -12.69
CA GLN A 160 13.46 9.32 -11.71
C GLN A 160 14.88 9.16 -12.31
N ASP A 161 15.85 8.98 -11.43
CA ASP A 161 17.20 8.60 -11.86
C ASP A 161 17.23 7.14 -12.36
N GLU A 162 18.25 6.81 -13.15
CA GLU A 162 18.39 5.50 -13.78
C GLU A 162 18.47 4.36 -12.76
N ALA A 163 19.14 4.58 -11.63
CA ALA A 163 19.25 3.58 -10.58
C ALA A 163 17.89 3.26 -9.91
N ALA A 164 17.03 4.27 -9.72
CA ALA A 164 15.67 4.08 -9.20
C ALA A 164 14.78 3.36 -10.22
N ILE A 165 14.93 3.69 -11.52
CA ILE A 165 14.22 3.01 -12.60
C ILE A 165 14.63 1.54 -12.66
N ASP A 166 15.93 1.25 -12.64
CA ASP A 166 16.46 -0.11 -12.67
C ASP A 166 16.03 -0.94 -11.46
N ALA A 167 15.99 -0.33 -10.27
CA ALA A 167 15.50 -1.00 -9.06
C ALA A 167 14.01 -1.41 -9.17
N ILE A 168 13.22 -0.66 -9.91
CA ILE A 168 11.79 -0.94 -10.12
C ILE A 168 11.57 -1.92 -11.27
N LEU A 169 12.28 -1.73 -12.40
CA LEU A 169 12.10 -2.51 -13.61
C LEU A 169 12.93 -3.80 -13.63
N GLY A 170 14.06 -3.86 -12.92
CA GLY A 170 14.93 -5.03 -12.81
C GLY A 170 14.36 -6.21 -12.02
N GLY A 171 13.16 -6.05 -11.42
CA GLY A 171 12.45 -7.11 -10.72
C GLY A 171 11.65 -8.02 -11.66
N ASN A 172 11.02 -9.04 -11.08
CA ASN A 172 10.09 -9.91 -11.83
C ASN A 172 8.78 -9.14 -12.08
N LEU A 173 8.62 -8.55 -13.24
CA LEU A 173 7.44 -7.78 -13.62
C LEU A 173 6.28 -8.71 -13.99
N ALA A 174 5.15 -8.55 -13.31
CA ALA A 174 3.97 -9.35 -13.58
C ALA A 174 3.32 -8.94 -14.91
N ARG A 175 3.17 -9.88 -15.82
CA ARG A 175 2.46 -9.65 -17.08
C ARG A 175 1.00 -9.32 -16.83
N ARG A 176 0.58 -8.10 -17.16
CA ARG A 176 -0.79 -7.60 -16.95
C ARG A 176 -1.66 -7.71 -18.21
N THR A 177 -1.05 -7.59 -19.37
CA THR A 177 -1.70 -7.72 -20.67
C THR A 177 -0.80 -8.50 -21.62
N PRO A 178 -1.32 -9.03 -22.75
CA PRO A 178 -0.47 -9.67 -23.75
C PRO A 178 0.64 -8.79 -24.32
N LYS A 179 0.49 -7.45 -24.18
CA LYS A 179 1.46 -6.45 -24.64
C LYS A 179 2.35 -5.90 -23.52
N THR A 180 2.23 -6.39 -22.29
CA THR A 180 3.14 -5.99 -21.21
C THR A 180 4.49 -6.64 -21.46
N GLU A 181 5.51 -5.83 -21.68
CA GLU A 181 6.91 -6.27 -21.71
C GLU A 181 7.34 -6.62 -20.28
N THR A 182 8.03 -7.75 -20.12
CA THR A 182 8.51 -8.27 -18.83
C THR A 182 9.95 -8.73 -18.96
#